data_84e5f8efbdf639b600db141539177239
#
_entry.id   84e5f8efbdf639b600db141539177239
#
_cell.length_a   1.000
_cell.length_b   1.000
_cell.length_c   1.000
_cell.angle_alpha   90.00
_cell.angle_beta   90.00
_cell.angle_gamma   90.00
#
_symmetry.space_group_name_H-M   'P 1'
#
loop_
_entity.id
_entity.type
_entity.pdbx_description
1 polymer ?
#
loop_
_entity_poly.entity_id
_entity_poly.type
_entity_poly.pdbx_seq_one_letter_code
_entity_poly.pdbx_strand_id
1 'polypeptide(L)'
;MFEHPSDRVDLRSDTITQPTPAMREAMASAEVGDDVFGEDPTVIELQERMASIMGKEAGLMVPSGTMANAIAIRTHTQPGDEIITEEHSHIYVYEAGGFAALSGCSVALVPSERGIMAAEAVKAKIRKPSECSSHYPNGSLVCIENTSNRGGGTFYPQSLMDEIAQVARQSECSLHLDGARIFNAAVASGEDPARIVRDCDTVSICISKGLGAPVGGVLVGSREVIDQAHRWRKTFGGGMRQAGIMAAA
;
A
#
# COMPACT_ATOMS: atom_id res chain seq x y z
N MET A 1 -16.21 5.27 29.31
CA MET A 1 -14.90 4.61 29.46
C MET A 1 -15.11 3.16 29.06
N PHE A 2 -14.60 2.75 27.91
CA PHE A 2 -14.68 1.32 27.55
C PHE A 2 -13.66 0.61 28.42
N GLU A 3 -14.12 -0.18 29.37
CA GLU A 3 -13.27 -1.13 30.07
C GLU A 3 -12.76 -2.11 29.01
N HIS A 4 -11.45 -2.22 28.86
CA HIS A 4 -10.84 -3.26 28.05
C HIS A 4 -11.18 -4.59 28.74
N PRO A 5 -12.08 -5.41 28.19
CA PRO A 5 -12.52 -6.57 28.92
C PRO A 5 -11.46 -7.65 28.81
N SER A 6 -10.90 -7.97 29.92
CA SER A 6 -10.37 -9.30 30.16
C SER A 6 -8.87 -9.52 29.94
N ASP A 7 -8.32 -10.33 30.79
CA ASP A 7 -7.08 -11.11 30.68
C ASP A 7 -7.10 -12.11 29.50
N ARG A 8 -8.04 -11.96 28.55
CA ARG A 8 -8.16 -12.84 27.38
C ARG A 8 -7.23 -12.37 26.28
N VAL A 9 -6.49 -13.30 25.71
CA VAL A 9 -5.69 -13.08 24.49
C VAL A 9 -6.66 -12.81 23.33
N ASP A 10 -6.53 -11.66 22.67
CA ASP A 10 -7.34 -11.29 21.51
C ASP A 10 -6.56 -11.56 20.22
N LEU A 11 -6.99 -12.54 19.46
CA LEU A 11 -6.38 -12.96 18.20
C LEU A 11 -7.21 -12.61 16.96
N ARG A 12 -8.14 -11.65 17.06
CA ARG A 12 -9.01 -11.29 15.92
C ARG A 12 -8.26 -10.67 14.76
N SER A 13 -7.35 -9.75 15.03
CA SER A 13 -6.57 -9.01 14.03
C SER A 13 -5.43 -8.23 14.70
N ASP A 14 -4.34 -8.00 13.98
CA ASP A 14 -3.26 -7.08 14.38
C ASP A 14 -3.68 -5.60 14.29
N THR A 15 -4.85 -5.30 13.78
CA THR A 15 -5.44 -3.94 13.78
C THR A 15 -5.88 -3.48 15.17
N ILE A 16 -5.90 -4.37 16.17
CA ILE A 16 -6.23 -4.03 17.56
C ILE A 16 -5.00 -3.68 18.42
N THR A 17 -3.81 -3.71 17.84
CA THR A 17 -2.58 -3.28 18.51
C THR A 17 -2.72 -1.87 19.06
N GLN A 18 -2.03 -1.62 20.16
CA GLN A 18 -2.03 -0.31 20.80
C GLN A 18 -0.60 0.22 20.90
N PRO A 19 -0.41 1.54 20.81
CA PRO A 19 0.90 2.14 21.04
C PRO A 19 1.44 1.79 22.42
N THR A 20 2.72 1.40 22.46
CA THR A 20 3.44 1.13 23.69
C THR A 20 3.58 2.40 24.56
N PRO A 21 3.94 2.30 25.85
CA PRO A 21 4.24 3.48 26.67
C PRO A 21 5.32 4.38 26.04
N ALA A 22 6.37 3.81 25.46
CA ALA A 22 7.43 4.56 24.79
C ALA A 22 6.92 5.30 23.55
N MET A 23 6.10 4.66 22.74
CA MET A 23 5.44 5.31 21.58
C MET A 23 4.57 6.49 22.04
N ARG A 24 3.79 6.31 23.12
CA ARG A 24 2.94 7.38 23.67
C ARG A 24 3.76 8.57 24.17
N GLU A 25 4.91 8.33 24.76
CA GLU A 25 5.84 9.38 25.19
C GLU A 25 6.44 10.11 23.99
N ALA A 26 6.88 9.38 22.97
CA ALA A 26 7.38 9.95 21.71
C ALA A 26 6.30 10.84 21.06
N MET A 27 5.05 10.36 20.97
CA MET A 27 3.92 11.13 20.45
C MET A 27 3.68 12.42 21.24
N ALA A 28 3.79 12.38 22.58
CA ALA A 28 3.53 13.53 23.45
C ALA A 28 4.63 14.60 23.34
N SER A 29 5.86 14.21 22.99
CA SER A 29 7.03 15.08 22.87
C SER A 29 7.42 15.39 21.42
N ALA A 30 6.64 14.95 20.43
CA ALA A 30 6.96 15.11 19.02
C ALA A 30 7.09 16.59 18.63
N GLU A 31 8.13 16.93 17.91
CA GLU A 31 8.23 18.21 17.23
C GLU A 31 7.29 18.20 16.01
N VAL A 32 6.51 19.27 15.85
CA VAL A 32 5.46 19.33 14.82
C VAL A 32 5.49 20.62 14.02
N GLY A 33 4.96 20.54 12.81
CA GLY A 33 4.74 21.64 11.91
C GLY A 33 3.51 21.39 11.04
N ASP A 34 3.28 22.17 10.00
CA ASP A 34 2.15 21.95 9.08
C ASP A 34 2.56 20.97 7.97
N ASP A 35 2.03 19.74 8.03
CA ASP A 35 2.31 18.70 7.03
C ASP A 35 1.83 19.08 5.61
N VAL A 36 0.76 19.88 5.48
CA VAL A 36 0.31 20.34 4.15
C VAL A 36 1.33 21.24 3.48
N PHE A 37 2.10 22.00 4.27
CA PHE A 37 3.18 22.84 3.76
C PHE A 37 4.54 22.12 3.72
N GLY A 38 4.59 20.86 4.19
CA GLY A 38 5.84 20.11 4.26
C GLY A 38 6.78 20.63 5.34
N GLU A 39 6.24 21.12 6.45
CA GLU A 39 7.00 21.75 7.54
C GLU A 39 7.00 20.92 8.84
N ASP A 40 6.31 19.76 8.87
CA ASP A 40 6.30 18.87 10.04
C ASP A 40 7.55 17.97 10.04
N PRO A 41 8.54 18.23 10.92
CA PRO A 41 9.81 17.53 10.87
C PRO A 41 9.68 16.04 11.18
N THR A 42 8.75 15.65 12.07
CA THR A 42 8.53 14.25 12.44
C THR A 42 7.86 13.46 11.31
N VAL A 43 6.95 14.09 10.56
CA VAL A 43 6.37 13.48 9.35
C VAL A 43 7.45 13.31 8.28
N ILE A 44 8.29 14.30 8.07
CA ILE A 44 9.38 14.23 7.10
C ILE A 44 10.33 13.08 7.45
N GLU A 45 10.76 12.99 8.71
CA GLU A 45 11.64 11.90 9.16
C GLU A 45 11.02 10.52 8.93
N LEU A 46 9.74 10.32 9.27
CA LEU A 46 9.02 9.05 9.01
C LEU A 46 9.02 8.70 7.51
N GLN A 47 8.71 9.67 6.66
CA GLN A 47 8.65 9.48 5.21
C GLN A 47 10.03 9.10 4.62
N GLU A 48 11.08 9.81 5.00
CA GLU A 48 12.45 9.54 4.56
C GLU A 48 12.95 8.19 5.07
N ARG A 49 12.69 7.88 6.32
CA ARG A 49 13.07 6.60 6.94
C ARG A 49 12.38 5.42 6.24
N MET A 50 11.07 5.54 5.99
CA MET A 50 10.32 4.46 5.34
C MET A 50 10.77 4.28 3.87
N ALA A 51 10.99 5.38 3.14
CA ALA A 51 11.53 5.34 1.79
C ALA A 51 12.92 4.65 1.77
N SER A 52 13.81 5.02 2.69
CA SER A 52 15.14 4.42 2.83
C SER A 52 15.07 2.91 3.10
N ILE A 53 14.24 2.46 4.05
CA ILE A 53 14.06 1.03 4.37
C ILE A 53 13.56 0.25 3.13
N MET A 54 12.71 0.84 2.34
CA MET A 54 12.13 0.21 1.13
C MET A 54 13.00 0.42 -0.12
N GLY A 55 14.14 1.10 -0.02
CA GLY A 55 14.99 1.41 -1.17
C GLY A 55 14.28 2.25 -2.25
N LYS A 56 13.39 3.15 -1.83
CA LYS A 56 12.64 4.08 -2.70
C LYS A 56 13.11 5.51 -2.48
N GLU A 57 12.79 6.39 -3.45
CA GLU A 57 13.28 7.78 -3.45
C GLU A 57 12.51 8.70 -2.51
N ALA A 58 11.23 8.41 -2.26
CA ALA A 58 10.35 9.25 -1.46
C ALA A 58 9.23 8.47 -0.77
N GLY A 59 8.67 9.07 0.29
CA GLY A 59 7.51 8.57 1.01
C GLY A 59 6.47 9.65 1.24
N LEU A 60 5.23 9.23 1.47
CA LEU A 60 4.10 10.08 1.80
C LEU A 60 3.29 9.45 2.92
N MET A 61 3.24 10.09 4.09
CA MET A 61 2.36 9.68 5.17
C MET A 61 0.90 9.94 4.80
N VAL A 62 0.04 8.97 5.10
CA VAL A 62 -1.40 9.02 4.83
C VAL A 62 -2.19 8.53 6.04
N PRO A 63 -3.46 8.98 6.23
CA PRO A 63 -4.30 8.58 7.35
C PRO A 63 -4.58 7.09 7.47
N SER A 64 -4.54 6.34 6.37
CA SER A 64 -4.86 4.90 6.35
C SER A 64 -4.21 4.18 5.18
N GLY A 65 -4.05 2.85 5.30
CA GLY A 65 -3.62 1.99 4.18
C GLY A 65 -4.58 2.04 2.99
N THR A 66 -5.89 2.09 3.26
CA THR A 66 -6.92 2.26 2.21
C THR A 66 -6.68 3.54 1.40
N MET A 67 -6.34 4.65 2.06
CA MET A 67 -6.01 5.89 1.33
C MET A 67 -4.70 5.74 0.54
N ALA A 68 -3.70 5.04 1.07
CA ALA A 68 -2.46 4.77 0.34
C ALA A 68 -2.73 4.01 -0.97
N ASN A 69 -3.53 2.94 -0.90
CA ASN A 69 -3.93 2.17 -2.07
C ASN A 69 -4.76 3.00 -3.06
N ALA A 70 -5.75 3.76 -2.57
CA ALA A 70 -6.58 4.61 -3.43
C ALA A 70 -5.75 5.67 -4.17
N ILE A 71 -4.78 6.29 -3.48
CA ILE A 71 -3.84 7.25 -4.08
C ILE A 71 -2.94 6.56 -5.12
N ALA A 72 -2.37 5.41 -4.79
CA ALA A 72 -1.52 4.65 -5.71
C ALA A 72 -2.29 4.28 -6.99
N ILE A 73 -3.49 3.72 -6.85
CA ILE A 73 -4.35 3.41 -8.00
C ILE A 73 -4.59 4.67 -8.83
N ARG A 74 -5.01 5.77 -8.21
CA ARG A 74 -5.31 7.00 -8.92
C ARG A 74 -4.10 7.63 -9.61
N THR A 75 -2.90 7.47 -9.05
CA THR A 75 -1.66 7.99 -9.63
C THR A 75 -1.24 7.22 -10.88
N HIS A 76 -1.47 5.91 -10.89
CA HIS A 76 -1.07 5.03 -11.99
C HIS A 76 -2.15 4.77 -13.05
N THR A 77 -3.36 5.35 -12.88
CA THR A 77 -4.49 5.05 -13.76
C THR A 77 -5.24 6.31 -14.18
N GLN A 78 -6.02 6.15 -15.24
CA GLN A 78 -7.01 7.14 -15.69
C GLN A 78 -8.41 6.53 -15.69
N PRO A 79 -9.48 7.35 -15.64
CA PRO A 79 -10.85 6.84 -15.79
C PRO A 79 -11.00 6.04 -17.08
N GLY A 80 -11.55 4.82 -16.95
CA GLY A 80 -11.69 3.87 -18.05
C GLY A 80 -10.57 2.82 -18.12
N ASP A 81 -9.49 2.99 -17.37
CA ASP A 81 -8.45 1.97 -17.22
C ASP A 81 -8.94 0.76 -16.41
N GLU A 82 -8.15 -0.29 -16.45
CA GLU A 82 -8.38 -1.52 -15.69
C GLU A 82 -7.20 -1.84 -14.78
N ILE A 83 -7.50 -2.14 -13.51
CA ILE A 83 -6.54 -2.71 -12.57
C ILE A 83 -6.62 -4.23 -12.60
N ILE A 84 -5.47 -4.89 -12.45
CA ILE A 84 -5.36 -6.34 -12.40
C ILE A 84 -4.96 -6.73 -10.98
N THR A 85 -5.79 -7.49 -10.28
CA THR A 85 -5.55 -7.86 -8.88
C THR A 85 -6.12 -9.23 -8.54
N GLU A 86 -5.68 -9.79 -7.43
CA GLU A 86 -6.17 -11.06 -6.88
C GLU A 86 -7.64 -10.91 -6.42
N GLU A 87 -8.45 -11.96 -6.62
CA GLU A 87 -9.92 -11.94 -6.40
C GLU A 87 -10.37 -11.72 -4.94
N HIS A 88 -9.48 -11.90 -3.97
CA HIS A 88 -9.73 -11.68 -2.54
C HIS A 88 -8.84 -10.59 -1.92
N SER A 89 -8.11 -9.85 -2.76
CA SER A 89 -7.24 -8.76 -2.32
C SER A 89 -8.01 -7.70 -1.54
N HIS A 90 -7.33 -7.04 -0.61
CA HIS A 90 -7.92 -5.97 0.21
C HIS A 90 -8.49 -4.85 -0.64
N ILE A 91 -7.76 -4.42 -1.66
CA ILE A 91 -8.15 -3.39 -2.62
C ILE A 91 -9.52 -3.69 -3.25
N TYR A 92 -9.77 -4.95 -3.59
CA TYR A 92 -11.03 -5.35 -4.22
C TYR A 92 -12.17 -5.54 -3.22
N VAL A 93 -11.90 -6.22 -2.09
CA VAL A 93 -12.96 -6.71 -1.19
C VAL A 93 -13.32 -5.71 -0.10
N TYR A 94 -12.34 -4.93 0.43
CA TYR A 94 -12.50 -4.20 1.69
C TYR A 94 -12.40 -2.68 1.58
N GLU A 95 -12.19 -2.13 0.39
CA GLU A 95 -12.01 -0.68 0.21
C GLU A 95 -13.24 0.00 -0.43
N ALA A 96 -14.43 -0.57 -0.18
CA ALA A 96 -15.72 0.00 -0.59
C ALA A 96 -15.81 0.35 -2.10
N GLY A 97 -15.09 -0.38 -2.96
CA GLY A 97 -15.06 -0.11 -4.41
C GLY A 97 -14.30 1.17 -4.77
N GLY A 98 -13.32 1.55 -3.94
CA GLY A 98 -12.54 2.78 -4.10
C GLY A 98 -11.88 2.92 -5.47
N PHE A 99 -11.38 1.83 -6.07
CA PHE A 99 -10.81 1.83 -7.42
C PHE A 99 -11.79 2.33 -8.48
N ALA A 100 -13.08 2.02 -8.34
CA ALA A 100 -14.11 2.50 -9.24
C ALA A 100 -14.59 3.91 -8.86
N ALA A 101 -14.89 4.14 -7.58
CA ALA A 101 -15.46 5.39 -7.11
C ALA A 101 -14.51 6.59 -7.22
N LEU A 102 -13.20 6.39 -6.95
CA LEU A 102 -12.20 7.46 -6.88
C LEU A 102 -11.33 7.54 -8.14
N SER A 103 -11.13 6.43 -8.83
CA SER A 103 -10.26 6.38 -10.01
C SER A 103 -10.99 6.10 -11.32
N GLY A 104 -12.25 5.65 -11.25
CA GLY A 104 -13.05 5.33 -12.45
C GLY A 104 -12.54 4.07 -13.18
N CYS A 105 -11.86 3.17 -12.48
CA CYS A 105 -11.28 1.96 -13.06
C CYS A 105 -12.25 0.79 -13.05
N SER A 106 -12.11 -0.09 -14.03
CA SER A 106 -12.60 -1.46 -13.97
C SER A 106 -11.55 -2.37 -13.29
N VAL A 107 -11.91 -3.63 -13.05
CA VAL A 107 -11.00 -4.60 -12.43
C VAL A 107 -11.02 -5.93 -13.17
N ALA A 108 -9.85 -6.48 -13.47
CA ALA A 108 -9.65 -7.84 -13.93
C ALA A 108 -9.17 -8.70 -12.75
N LEU A 109 -10.00 -9.65 -12.34
CA LEU A 109 -9.69 -10.52 -11.21
C LEU A 109 -8.87 -11.72 -11.65
N VAL A 110 -7.78 -11.96 -10.93
CA VAL A 110 -6.86 -13.07 -11.14
C VAL A 110 -7.14 -14.15 -10.09
N PRO A 111 -7.41 -15.40 -10.50
CA PRO A 111 -7.51 -16.50 -9.56
C PRO A 111 -6.16 -16.76 -8.89
N SER A 112 -6.20 -17.19 -7.64
CA SER A 112 -5.01 -17.40 -6.84
C SER A 112 -5.07 -18.68 -6.02
N GLU A 113 -3.91 -19.14 -5.59
CA GLU A 113 -3.81 -20.13 -4.52
C GLU A 113 -3.41 -19.42 -3.23
N ARG A 114 -4.35 -19.32 -2.29
CA ARG A 114 -4.15 -18.64 -1.01
C ARG A 114 -3.60 -17.21 -1.15
N GLY A 115 -4.13 -16.46 -2.12
CA GLY A 115 -3.75 -15.08 -2.38
C GLY A 115 -2.47 -14.89 -3.21
N ILE A 116 -1.86 -15.98 -3.67
CA ILE A 116 -0.67 -15.96 -4.52
C ILE A 116 -1.08 -16.16 -5.98
N MET A 117 -0.92 -15.14 -6.80
CA MET A 117 -1.19 -15.18 -8.24
C MET A 117 0.02 -15.76 -9.00
N ALA A 118 -0.24 -16.63 -9.97
CA ALA A 118 0.79 -17.05 -10.91
C ALA A 118 1.04 -15.94 -11.96
N ALA A 119 2.28 -15.74 -12.38
CA ALA A 119 2.66 -14.70 -13.37
C ALA A 119 1.91 -14.86 -14.71
N GLU A 120 1.75 -16.09 -15.19
CA GLU A 120 0.99 -16.39 -16.41
C GLU A 120 -0.51 -16.06 -16.26
N ALA A 121 -1.09 -16.24 -15.05
CA ALA A 121 -2.47 -15.86 -14.79
C ALA A 121 -2.64 -14.33 -14.78
N VAL A 122 -1.68 -13.59 -14.23
CA VAL A 122 -1.64 -12.12 -14.32
C VAL A 122 -1.57 -11.69 -15.78
N LYS A 123 -0.63 -12.23 -16.55
CA LYS A 123 -0.46 -11.93 -17.98
C LYS A 123 -1.74 -12.15 -18.79
N ALA A 124 -2.43 -13.26 -18.56
CA ALA A 124 -3.67 -13.61 -19.26
C ALA A 124 -4.84 -12.65 -18.96
N LYS A 125 -4.75 -11.84 -17.89
CA LYS A 125 -5.77 -10.85 -17.52
C LYS A 125 -5.46 -9.43 -18.01
N ILE A 126 -4.24 -9.15 -18.41
CA ILE A 126 -3.86 -7.83 -18.96
C ILE A 126 -4.43 -7.71 -20.36
N ARG A 127 -5.26 -6.70 -20.57
CA ARG A 127 -5.84 -6.34 -21.87
C ARG A 127 -5.30 -4.98 -22.31
N LYS A 128 -5.06 -4.81 -23.59
CA LYS A 128 -4.58 -3.54 -24.15
C LYS A 128 -5.44 -3.08 -25.30
N PRO A 129 -5.67 -1.75 -25.46
CA PRO A 129 -6.43 -1.20 -26.59
C PRO A 129 -5.80 -1.56 -27.96
N SER A 130 -4.48 -1.78 -28.02
CA SER A 130 -3.79 -2.20 -29.22
C SER A 130 -4.25 -3.55 -29.78
N GLU A 131 -4.83 -4.41 -28.93
CA GLU A 131 -5.34 -5.73 -29.34
C GLU A 131 -6.70 -5.62 -30.02
N CYS A 132 -7.55 -4.68 -29.54
CA CYS A 132 -8.84 -4.36 -30.15
C CYS A 132 -9.27 -2.97 -29.70
N SER A 133 -8.98 -1.96 -30.48
CA SER A 133 -8.95 -0.53 -30.12
C SER A 133 -10.24 0.06 -29.53
N SER A 134 -11.39 -0.59 -29.69
CA SER A 134 -12.66 -0.07 -29.16
C SER A 134 -13.32 -0.96 -28.12
N HIS A 135 -12.78 -2.14 -27.83
CA HIS A 135 -13.47 -3.13 -26.99
C HIS A 135 -12.86 -3.28 -25.60
N TYR A 136 -11.56 -3.11 -25.48
CA TYR A 136 -10.86 -3.42 -24.23
C TYR A 136 -10.47 -2.15 -23.46
N PRO A 137 -10.64 -2.16 -22.12
CA PRO A 137 -10.00 -1.15 -21.29
C PRO A 137 -8.47 -1.30 -21.37
N ASN A 138 -7.75 -0.26 -21.02
CA ASN A 138 -6.30 -0.33 -20.88
C ASN A 138 -5.95 -0.92 -19.50
N GLY A 139 -5.42 -2.13 -19.47
CA GLY A 139 -4.82 -2.71 -18.26
C GLY A 139 -3.56 -1.92 -17.92
N SER A 140 -3.62 -1.02 -16.96
CA SER A 140 -2.55 -0.06 -16.65
C SER A 140 -1.81 -0.34 -15.35
N LEU A 141 -2.42 -1.09 -14.44
CA LEU A 141 -1.86 -1.33 -13.12
C LEU A 141 -2.07 -2.77 -12.66
N VAL A 142 -0.99 -3.44 -12.29
CA VAL A 142 -1.01 -4.72 -11.55
C VAL A 142 -0.89 -4.41 -10.08
N CYS A 143 -1.80 -4.96 -9.25
CA CYS A 143 -1.78 -4.81 -7.80
C CYS A 143 -1.52 -6.18 -7.16
N ILE A 144 -0.49 -6.26 -6.32
CA ILE A 144 -0.14 -7.43 -5.50
C ILE A 144 -0.41 -7.10 -4.03
N GLU A 145 -0.83 -8.08 -3.23
CA GLU A 145 -0.92 -7.96 -1.77
C GLU A 145 0.09 -8.90 -1.10
N ASN A 146 1.03 -8.37 -0.33
CA ASN A 146 2.05 -9.15 0.35
C ASN A 146 2.31 -8.61 1.78
N THR A 147 1.98 -9.36 2.86
CA THR A 147 1.38 -10.71 2.87
C THR A 147 -0.09 -10.69 2.51
N SER A 148 -0.60 -11.74 1.88
CA SER A 148 -2.03 -11.86 1.61
C SER A 148 -2.82 -12.14 2.90
N ASN A 149 -3.71 -11.23 3.28
CA ASN A 149 -4.53 -11.36 4.48
C ASN A 149 -5.54 -12.54 4.36
N ARG A 150 -6.28 -12.58 3.27
CA ARG A 150 -7.27 -13.66 3.02
C ARG A 150 -6.61 -15.00 2.73
N GLY A 151 -5.40 -15.00 2.24
CA GLY A 151 -4.57 -16.20 2.07
C GLY A 151 -4.10 -16.83 3.38
N GLY A 152 -4.31 -16.13 4.51
CA GLY A 152 -3.85 -16.58 5.84
C GLY A 152 -2.42 -16.15 6.17
N GLY A 153 -1.99 -14.99 5.65
CA GLY A 153 -0.65 -14.45 5.88
C GLY A 153 0.41 -15.07 4.96
N THR A 154 0.00 -15.64 3.85
CA THR A 154 0.94 -16.13 2.82
C THR A 154 1.74 -14.98 2.23
N PHE A 155 2.97 -15.25 1.85
CA PHE A 155 3.84 -14.30 1.16
C PHE A 155 4.34 -14.88 -0.16
N TYR A 156 4.63 -13.98 -1.11
CA TYR A 156 5.14 -14.37 -2.42
C TYR A 156 6.60 -14.82 -2.33
N PRO A 157 6.98 -15.97 -2.95
CA PRO A 157 8.39 -16.24 -3.23
C PRO A 157 8.98 -15.10 -4.07
N GLN A 158 10.21 -14.71 -3.77
CA GLN A 158 10.84 -13.57 -4.45
C GLN A 158 10.95 -13.77 -5.97
N SER A 159 11.24 -14.99 -6.42
CA SER A 159 11.26 -15.31 -7.86
C SER A 159 9.94 -15.02 -8.56
N LEU A 160 8.81 -15.31 -7.90
CA LEU A 160 7.49 -15.04 -8.45
C LEU A 160 7.16 -13.54 -8.45
N MET A 161 7.62 -12.78 -7.44
CA MET A 161 7.53 -11.32 -7.47
C MET A 161 8.28 -10.74 -8.69
N ASP A 162 9.50 -11.24 -8.94
CA ASP A 162 10.32 -10.82 -10.08
C ASP A 162 9.65 -11.18 -11.43
N GLU A 163 9.03 -12.36 -11.54
CA GLU A 163 8.29 -12.79 -12.72
C GLU A 163 7.07 -11.90 -12.99
N ILE A 164 6.28 -11.59 -11.96
CA ILE A 164 5.11 -10.70 -12.11
C ILE A 164 5.56 -9.28 -12.47
N ALA A 165 6.64 -8.78 -11.88
CA ALA A 165 7.19 -7.48 -12.24
C ALA A 165 7.66 -7.44 -13.70
N GLN A 166 8.25 -8.52 -14.19
CA GLN A 166 8.62 -8.65 -15.60
C GLN A 166 7.39 -8.64 -16.51
N VAL A 167 6.34 -9.37 -16.17
CA VAL A 167 5.07 -9.37 -16.90
C VAL A 167 4.47 -7.98 -16.95
N ALA A 168 4.38 -7.28 -15.81
CA ALA A 168 3.84 -5.91 -15.74
C ALA A 168 4.65 -4.98 -16.66
N ARG A 169 5.98 -5.00 -16.57
CA ARG A 169 6.87 -4.15 -17.40
C ARG A 169 6.74 -4.45 -18.90
N GLN A 170 6.72 -5.72 -19.29
CA GLN A 170 6.55 -6.12 -20.69
C GLN A 170 5.19 -5.74 -21.26
N SER A 171 4.21 -5.61 -20.40
CA SER A 171 2.84 -5.22 -20.75
C SER A 171 2.58 -3.71 -20.55
N GLU A 172 3.62 -2.91 -20.31
CA GLU A 172 3.48 -1.46 -20.04
C GLU A 172 2.45 -1.16 -18.93
N CYS A 173 2.44 -1.98 -17.87
CA CYS A 173 1.67 -1.78 -16.66
C CYS A 173 2.59 -1.32 -15.54
N SER A 174 2.12 -0.40 -14.71
CA SER A 174 2.75 -0.15 -13.41
C SER A 174 2.48 -1.31 -12.44
N LEU A 175 3.32 -1.43 -11.42
CA LEU A 175 3.19 -2.43 -10.37
C LEU A 175 3.05 -1.76 -9.01
N HIS A 176 1.89 -1.95 -8.38
CA HIS A 176 1.63 -1.51 -7.01
C HIS A 176 1.62 -2.69 -6.05
N LEU A 177 2.28 -2.53 -4.92
CA LEU A 177 2.25 -3.50 -3.82
C LEU A 177 1.46 -2.96 -2.64
N ASP A 178 0.33 -3.61 -2.32
CA ASP A 178 -0.25 -3.50 -0.99
C ASP A 178 0.63 -4.28 -0.01
N GLY A 179 1.55 -3.56 0.60
CA GLY A 179 2.50 -4.03 1.59
C GLY A 179 2.07 -3.73 3.02
N ALA A 180 0.75 -3.76 3.29
CA ALA A 180 0.22 -3.46 4.62
C ALA A 180 0.93 -4.21 5.76
N ARG A 181 1.48 -5.39 5.45
CA ARG A 181 2.27 -6.23 6.37
C ARG A 181 3.59 -6.68 5.76
N ILE A 182 4.23 -5.82 4.98
CA ILE A 182 5.48 -6.16 4.27
C ILE A 182 6.62 -6.59 5.20
N PHE A 183 6.69 -6.02 6.40
CA PHE A 183 7.69 -6.44 7.39
C PHE A 183 7.47 -7.87 7.88
N ASN A 184 6.22 -8.34 7.95
CA ASN A 184 5.92 -9.73 8.25
C ASN A 184 6.40 -10.66 7.11
N ALA A 185 6.21 -10.24 5.85
CA ALA A 185 6.74 -10.98 4.70
C ALA A 185 8.27 -11.04 4.73
N ALA A 186 8.95 -9.92 5.02
CA ALA A 186 10.41 -9.86 5.13
C ALA A 186 10.94 -10.80 6.23
N VAL A 187 10.35 -10.77 7.43
CA VAL A 187 10.74 -11.66 8.51
C VAL A 187 10.51 -13.14 8.15
N ALA A 188 9.38 -13.46 7.53
CA ALA A 188 9.03 -14.84 7.19
C ALA A 188 9.88 -15.41 6.05
N SER A 189 10.23 -14.59 5.06
CA SER A 189 11.06 -15.00 3.91
C SER A 189 12.56 -14.93 4.21
N GLY A 190 12.98 -14.10 5.17
CA GLY A 190 14.38 -13.75 5.42
C GLY A 190 14.96 -12.77 4.38
N GLU A 191 14.12 -12.21 3.52
CA GLU A 191 14.52 -11.25 2.49
C GLU A 191 14.51 -9.81 3.04
N ASP A 192 15.40 -8.98 2.53
CA ASP A 192 15.40 -7.54 2.81
C ASP A 192 14.14 -6.89 2.24
N PRO A 193 13.43 -6.02 2.99
CA PRO A 193 12.26 -5.30 2.49
C PRO A 193 12.51 -4.58 1.15
N ALA A 194 13.67 -3.92 1.00
CA ALA A 194 14.03 -3.24 -0.24
C ALA A 194 14.17 -4.23 -1.41
N ARG A 195 14.64 -5.47 -1.16
CA ARG A 195 14.72 -6.51 -2.19
C ARG A 195 13.33 -6.97 -2.62
N ILE A 196 12.41 -7.16 -1.65
CA ILE A 196 11.04 -7.61 -1.95
C ILE A 196 10.32 -6.60 -2.85
N VAL A 197 10.47 -5.31 -2.56
CA VAL A 197 9.73 -4.25 -3.26
C VAL A 197 10.50 -3.58 -4.40
N ARG A 198 11.70 -4.07 -4.74
CA ARG A 198 12.62 -3.43 -5.69
C ARG A 198 11.94 -3.01 -7.00
N ASP A 199 11.18 -3.91 -7.59
CA ASP A 199 10.58 -3.75 -8.91
C ASP A 199 9.14 -3.19 -8.88
N CYS A 200 8.63 -2.82 -7.70
CA CYS A 200 7.33 -2.14 -7.55
C CYS A 200 7.48 -0.63 -7.77
N ASP A 201 6.57 -0.02 -8.51
CA ASP A 201 6.53 1.43 -8.71
C ASP A 201 6.05 2.17 -7.47
N THR A 202 5.08 1.59 -6.76
CA THR A 202 4.61 2.08 -5.46
C THR A 202 4.37 0.95 -4.48
N VAL A 203 4.56 1.26 -3.19
CA VAL A 203 4.29 0.34 -2.08
C VAL A 203 3.52 1.08 -0.99
N SER A 204 2.38 0.54 -0.57
CA SER A 204 1.67 1.01 0.62
C SER A 204 2.09 0.19 1.84
N ILE A 205 2.36 0.85 2.96
CA ILE A 205 2.80 0.22 4.21
C ILE A 205 1.89 0.71 5.34
N CYS A 206 1.24 -0.20 6.07
CA CYS A 206 0.48 0.19 7.26
C CYS A 206 1.39 0.23 8.47
N ILE A 207 1.43 1.37 9.17
CA ILE A 207 2.10 1.48 10.47
C ILE A 207 1.14 1.17 11.63
N SER A 208 -0.16 1.22 11.39
CA SER A 208 -1.25 1.05 12.38
C SER A 208 -1.74 -0.40 12.56
N LYS A 209 -0.89 -1.36 12.30
CA LYS A 209 -1.16 -2.81 12.47
C LYS A 209 -0.08 -3.42 13.36
N GLY A 210 0.61 -4.46 12.89
CA GLY A 210 1.69 -5.12 13.62
C GLY A 210 2.81 -4.20 14.11
N LEU A 211 3.02 -3.05 13.48
CA LEU A 211 4.00 -2.05 13.91
C LEU A 211 3.53 -1.23 15.13
N GLY A 212 2.23 -1.22 15.45
CA GLY A 212 1.70 -0.67 16.71
C GLY A 212 1.40 0.82 16.74
N ALA A 213 1.64 1.57 15.67
CA ALA A 213 1.25 2.97 15.63
C ALA A 213 -0.29 3.11 15.67
N PRO A 214 -0.83 4.22 16.22
CA PRO A 214 -2.29 4.33 16.43
C PRO A 214 -3.08 4.55 15.14
N VAL A 215 -2.46 5.09 14.10
CA VAL A 215 -3.11 5.45 12.83
C VAL A 215 -2.09 5.56 11.71
N GLY A 216 -2.55 5.35 10.48
CA GLY A 216 -1.82 5.74 9.28
C GLY A 216 -1.07 4.64 8.56
N GLY A 217 -0.49 5.06 7.47
CA GLY A 217 0.41 4.31 6.61
C GLY A 217 1.33 5.25 5.86
N VAL A 218 2.26 4.67 5.13
CA VAL A 218 3.17 5.41 4.24
C VAL A 218 3.10 4.79 2.84
N LEU A 219 2.90 5.63 1.83
CA LEU A 219 3.08 5.26 0.44
C LEU A 219 4.50 5.63 0.02
N VAL A 220 5.25 4.71 -0.56
CA VAL A 220 6.61 4.98 -1.05
C VAL A 220 6.72 4.68 -2.55
N GLY A 221 7.61 5.39 -3.24
CA GLY A 221 7.85 5.25 -4.67
C GLY A 221 8.95 6.19 -5.17
N SER A 222 8.97 6.46 -6.50
CA SER A 222 9.82 7.50 -7.05
C SER A 222 9.37 8.89 -6.59
N ARG A 223 10.27 9.86 -6.62
CA ARG A 223 9.96 11.25 -6.27
C ARG A 223 8.78 11.79 -7.09
N GLU A 224 8.82 11.60 -8.41
CA GLU A 224 7.77 12.04 -9.31
C GLU A 224 6.39 11.49 -8.96
N VAL A 225 6.32 10.18 -8.68
CA VAL A 225 5.06 9.49 -8.32
C VAL A 225 4.55 10.01 -6.96
N ILE A 226 5.43 10.21 -5.99
CA ILE A 226 5.04 10.69 -4.66
C ILE A 226 4.59 12.16 -4.70
N ASP A 227 5.18 13.01 -5.54
CA ASP A 227 4.72 14.40 -5.74
C ASP A 227 3.30 14.44 -6.32
N GLN A 228 2.96 13.54 -7.25
CA GLN A 228 1.59 13.36 -7.75
C GLN A 228 0.66 12.81 -6.66
N ALA A 229 1.12 11.83 -5.90
CA ALA A 229 0.39 11.22 -4.78
C ALA A 229 0.03 12.25 -3.70
N HIS A 230 0.91 13.22 -3.42
CA HIS A 230 0.65 14.30 -2.48
C HIS A 230 -0.57 15.15 -2.89
N ARG A 231 -0.76 15.41 -4.18
CA ARG A 231 -1.95 16.10 -4.69
C ARG A 231 -3.22 15.26 -4.49
N TRP A 232 -3.14 13.96 -4.76
CA TRP A 232 -4.28 13.06 -4.56
C TRP A 232 -4.63 12.89 -3.10
N ARG A 233 -3.63 12.85 -2.19
CA ARG A 233 -3.88 12.88 -0.75
C ARG A 233 -4.74 14.08 -0.36
N LYS A 234 -4.43 15.26 -0.89
CA LYS A 234 -5.22 16.47 -0.64
C LYS A 234 -6.64 16.35 -1.19
N THR A 235 -6.78 15.86 -2.42
CA THR A 235 -8.07 15.69 -3.09
C THR A 235 -8.99 14.73 -2.34
N PHE A 236 -8.43 13.65 -1.79
CA PHE A 236 -9.17 12.63 -1.01
C PHE A 236 -9.41 13.03 0.46
N GLY A 237 -9.07 14.26 0.84
CA GLY A 237 -9.30 14.76 2.19
C GLY A 237 -8.26 14.32 3.23
N GLY A 238 -7.14 13.74 2.79
CA GLY A 238 -6.06 13.23 3.66
C GLY A 238 -4.96 14.26 4.01
N GLY A 239 -5.15 15.54 3.68
CA GLY A 239 -4.23 16.59 4.12
C GLY A 239 -4.37 16.80 5.63
N MET A 240 -3.25 16.66 6.34
CA MET A 240 -3.17 16.81 7.79
C MET A 240 -2.42 18.07 8.18
N ARG A 241 -2.50 18.47 9.45
CA ARG A 241 -1.75 19.59 10.00
C ARG A 241 -0.59 19.05 10.86
N GLN A 242 -0.64 19.15 12.15
CA GLN A 242 0.41 18.69 13.07
C GLN A 242 0.38 17.15 13.21
N ALA A 243 0.60 16.46 12.12
CA ALA A 243 0.54 15.00 12.04
C ALA A 243 1.75 14.29 12.66
N GLY A 244 2.82 15.04 12.95
CA GLY A 244 4.00 14.53 13.63
C GLY A 244 3.70 13.84 14.95
N ILE A 245 2.65 14.26 15.66
CA ILE A 245 2.17 13.56 16.87
C ILE A 245 1.90 12.08 16.57
N MET A 246 1.30 11.77 15.43
CA MET A 246 0.99 10.38 15.05
C MET A 246 2.19 9.69 14.38
N ALA A 247 3.01 10.44 13.69
CA ALA A 247 4.20 9.95 12.99
C ALA A 247 5.31 9.50 13.94
N ALA A 248 5.37 10.08 15.14
CA ALA A 248 6.39 9.78 16.14
C ALA A 248 6.25 8.38 16.78
N ALA A 249 5.10 7.72 16.62
CA ALA A 249 4.87 6.38 17.15
C ALA A 249 5.63 5.32 16.36
#